data_e7de149ad6cf2bba2861f11757809606
#
_entry.id   e7de149ad6cf2bba2861f11757809606
#
_cell.length_a   1.000
_cell.length_b   1.000
_cell.length_c   1.000
_cell.angle_alpha   90.00
_cell.angle_beta   90.00
_cell.angle_gamma   90.00
#
_symmetry.space_group_name_H-M   'P 1'
#
loop_
_entity.id
_entity.type
_entity.pdbx_description
1 polymer ?
#
loop_
_entity_poly.entity_id
_entity_poly.type
_entity_poly.pdbx_seq_one_letter_code
_entity_poly.pdbx_strand_id
1 'polypeptide(L)'
;MAEQRELWKQAASRFDPGQLVFLDESGVNTDLTRAYGRSIGKQRVVDRVPLATPKRRSIVGAIRLDGTIRYRSWQGSINGQRFLEYLKTTLVPALRPGDIVVMDNLSCHKVEGVREIILKAKALPLYLPPYSPDFNPIEKLWSKLKALLRKWKVRKSGRLKAAIKKAVMAVTSADCNGWFACAGYCQ
;
A
#
# COMPACT_ATOMS: atom_id res chain seq x y z
N MET A 1 2.83 -16.59 17.51
CA MET A 1 2.36 -16.05 16.21
C MET A 1 0.89 -16.37 15.94
N ALA A 2 0.44 -17.64 16.00
CA ALA A 2 -0.98 -17.98 15.79
C ALA A 2 -1.90 -17.26 16.79
N GLU A 3 -1.54 -17.25 18.06
CA GLU A 3 -2.28 -16.56 19.12
C GLU A 3 -2.44 -15.05 18.87
N GLN A 4 -1.37 -14.37 18.47
CA GLN A 4 -1.43 -12.93 18.16
C GLN A 4 -2.35 -12.63 16.97
N ARG A 5 -2.40 -13.51 15.97
CA ARG A 5 -3.29 -13.39 14.83
C ARG A 5 -4.75 -13.59 15.24
N GLU A 6 -5.01 -14.52 16.16
CA GLU A 6 -6.36 -14.75 16.67
C GLU A 6 -6.86 -13.58 17.54
N LEU A 7 -6.00 -13.07 18.43
CA LEU A 7 -6.27 -11.84 19.19
C LEU A 7 -6.55 -10.64 18.28
N TRP A 8 -5.79 -10.53 17.16
CA TRP A 8 -6.03 -9.48 16.17
C TRP A 8 -7.43 -9.59 15.55
N LYS A 9 -7.84 -10.77 15.11
CA LYS A 9 -9.19 -10.99 14.54
C LYS A 9 -10.29 -10.60 15.51
N GLN A 10 -10.17 -11.01 16.77
CA GLN A 10 -11.11 -10.65 17.82
C GLN A 10 -11.16 -9.15 18.09
N ALA A 11 -10.01 -8.47 18.09
CA ALA A 11 -9.95 -7.02 18.24
C ALA A 11 -10.51 -6.30 17.01
N ALA A 12 -10.13 -6.76 15.81
CA ALA A 12 -10.53 -6.17 14.53
C ALA A 12 -12.04 -6.19 14.30
N SER A 13 -12.74 -7.23 14.80
CA SER A 13 -14.21 -7.32 14.72
C SER A 13 -14.95 -6.23 15.50
N ARG A 14 -14.26 -5.52 16.40
CA ARG A 14 -14.83 -4.44 17.23
C ARG A 14 -14.57 -3.05 16.66
N PHE A 15 -13.72 -2.93 15.64
CA PHE A 15 -13.41 -1.63 15.03
C PHE A 15 -14.48 -1.25 14.01
N ASP A 16 -14.81 0.03 13.97
CA ASP A 16 -15.54 0.59 12.83
C ASP A 16 -14.62 0.61 11.60
N PRO A 17 -14.94 -0.14 10.54
CA PRO A 17 -14.12 -0.17 9.32
C PRO A 17 -13.92 1.21 8.69
N GLY A 18 -14.87 2.14 8.89
CA GLY A 18 -14.77 3.53 8.42
C GLY A 18 -13.69 4.35 9.10
N GLN A 19 -13.25 3.95 10.30
CA GLN A 19 -12.15 4.59 11.03
C GLN A 19 -10.79 3.98 10.72
N LEU A 20 -10.73 2.82 10.05
CA LEU A 20 -9.47 2.16 9.75
C LEU A 20 -8.74 2.83 8.58
N VAL A 21 -7.47 3.14 8.79
CA VAL A 21 -6.55 3.72 7.81
C VAL A 21 -5.34 2.81 7.71
N PHE A 22 -5.24 2.02 6.64
CA PHE A 22 -4.12 1.11 6.43
C PHE A 22 -3.00 1.81 5.70
N LEU A 23 -1.82 1.81 6.31
CA LEU A 23 -0.60 2.48 5.86
C LEU A 23 0.49 1.45 5.61
N ASP A 24 1.18 1.58 4.45
CA ASP A 24 2.26 0.67 4.06
C ASP A 24 3.14 1.29 2.96
N GLU A 25 4.28 0.63 2.67
CA GLU A 25 5.18 0.99 1.58
C GLU A 25 5.20 -0.06 0.48
N SER A 26 5.49 0.42 -0.74
CA SER A 26 5.76 -0.44 -1.87
C SER A 26 6.84 0.12 -2.78
N GLY A 27 7.59 -0.79 -3.41
CA GLY A 27 8.55 -0.46 -4.45
C GLY A 27 8.03 -0.82 -5.83
N VAL A 28 8.29 0.07 -6.81
CA VAL A 28 8.04 -0.19 -8.22
C VAL A 28 9.27 0.17 -9.04
N ASN A 29 9.54 -0.61 -10.07
CA ASN A 29 10.72 -0.47 -10.92
C ASN A 29 10.31 -0.32 -12.40
N THR A 30 11.22 0.18 -13.21
CA THR A 30 11.02 0.31 -14.67
C THR A 30 11.10 -1.02 -15.42
N ASP A 31 11.55 -2.08 -14.78
CA ASP A 31 11.66 -3.45 -15.33
C ASP A 31 10.45 -4.34 -15.07
N LEU A 32 9.39 -3.81 -14.43
CA LEU A 32 8.17 -4.57 -14.18
C LEU A 32 7.60 -5.19 -15.45
N THR A 33 7.69 -6.53 -15.58
CA THR A 33 7.19 -7.31 -16.70
C THR A 33 6.13 -8.30 -16.23
N ARG A 34 5.33 -8.78 -17.15
CA ARG A 34 4.44 -9.92 -16.88
C ARG A 34 5.31 -11.19 -16.80
N ALA A 35 5.15 -11.96 -15.75
CA ALA A 35 5.85 -13.22 -15.58
C ALA A 35 5.21 -14.36 -16.38
N TYR A 36 3.91 -14.22 -16.71
CA TYR A 36 3.12 -15.25 -17.40
C TYR A 36 2.33 -14.63 -18.53
N GLY A 37 2.12 -15.42 -19.60
CA GLY A 37 1.22 -15.15 -20.71
C GLY A 37 0.43 -16.40 -21.06
N ARG A 38 -0.64 -16.23 -21.83
CA ARG A 38 -1.45 -17.32 -22.37
C ARG A 38 -1.42 -17.26 -23.89
N SER A 39 -1.29 -18.41 -24.55
CA SER A 39 -1.41 -18.56 -25.99
C SER A 39 -2.46 -19.63 -26.31
N ILE A 40 -3.00 -19.59 -27.53
CA ILE A 40 -3.90 -20.61 -28.03
C ILE A 40 -3.04 -21.81 -28.48
N GLY A 41 -3.43 -23.02 -28.07
CA GLY A 41 -2.71 -24.25 -28.41
C GLY A 41 -1.34 -24.35 -27.72
N LYS A 42 -0.36 -24.97 -28.40
CA LYS A 42 1.00 -25.20 -27.86
C LYS A 42 2.00 -24.09 -28.22
N GLN A 43 1.54 -22.92 -28.63
CA GLN A 43 2.43 -21.83 -29.03
C GLN A 43 3.16 -21.26 -27.83
N ARG A 44 4.47 -20.98 -27.98
CA ARG A 44 5.27 -20.31 -26.97
C ARG A 44 4.92 -18.82 -26.90
N VAL A 45 4.65 -18.34 -25.70
CA VAL A 45 4.48 -16.89 -25.45
C VAL A 45 5.86 -16.25 -25.40
N VAL A 46 6.08 -15.23 -26.24
CA VAL A 46 7.31 -14.43 -26.29
C VAL A 46 6.99 -12.99 -25.92
N ASP A 47 7.73 -12.40 -24.97
CA ASP A 47 7.68 -10.98 -24.67
C ASP A 47 9.11 -10.41 -24.50
N ARG A 48 9.26 -9.11 -24.70
CA ARG A 48 10.53 -8.40 -24.54
C ARG A 48 10.66 -7.88 -23.13
N VAL A 49 11.79 -8.15 -22.47
CA VAL A 49 12.14 -7.63 -21.16
C VAL A 49 13.22 -6.56 -21.26
N PRO A 50 13.19 -5.49 -20.45
CA PRO A 50 14.25 -4.49 -20.44
C PRO A 50 15.52 -5.08 -19.83
N LEU A 51 16.66 -4.85 -20.50
CA LEU A 51 17.99 -5.25 -20.03
C LEU A 51 18.68 -4.15 -19.23
N ALA A 52 18.21 -2.90 -19.31
CA ALA A 52 18.81 -1.77 -18.61
C ALA A 52 18.62 -1.87 -17.09
N THR A 53 19.57 -1.33 -16.32
CA THR A 53 19.47 -1.24 -14.86
C THR A 53 18.15 -0.59 -14.46
N PRO A 54 17.34 -1.26 -13.65
CA PRO A 54 16.02 -0.75 -13.28
C PRO A 54 16.13 0.49 -12.40
N LYS A 55 15.31 1.49 -12.71
CA LYS A 55 15.16 2.68 -11.84
C LYS A 55 13.99 2.41 -10.88
N ARG A 56 14.31 2.44 -9.58
CA ARG A 56 13.36 2.21 -8.49
C ARG A 56 12.68 3.50 -8.06
N ARG A 57 11.39 3.40 -7.78
CA ARG A 57 10.61 4.41 -7.07
C ARG A 57 9.87 3.75 -5.93
N SER A 58 10.01 4.29 -4.74
CA SER A 58 9.28 3.84 -3.56
C SER A 58 8.04 4.70 -3.35
N ILE A 59 7.01 4.10 -2.82
CA ILE A 59 5.71 4.71 -2.56
C ILE A 59 5.36 4.41 -1.11
N VAL A 60 4.95 5.43 -0.36
CA VAL A 60 4.23 5.26 0.90
C VAL A 60 2.79 5.64 0.62
N GLY A 61 1.86 4.86 1.11
CA GLY A 61 0.45 5.11 0.89
C GLY A 61 -0.43 4.68 2.05
N ALA A 62 -1.60 5.28 2.12
CA ALA A 62 -2.65 4.91 3.04
C ALA A 62 -3.98 4.79 2.30
N ILE A 63 -4.81 3.83 2.70
CA ILE A 63 -6.15 3.61 2.14
C ILE A 63 -7.20 3.60 3.25
N ARG A 64 -8.41 4.01 2.87
CA ARG A 64 -9.64 3.91 3.65
C ARG A 64 -10.68 3.06 2.93
N LEU A 65 -11.66 2.62 3.68
CA LEU A 65 -12.82 1.90 3.16
C LEU A 65 -13.56 2.69 2.07
N ASP A 66 -13.70 3.99 2.24
CA ASP A 66 -14.42 4.90 1.31
C ASP A 66 -13.73 5.12 -0.05
N GLY A 67 -12.57 4.51 -0.26
CA GLY A 67 -11.77 4.70 -1.47
C GLY A 67 -10.78 5.85 -1.40
N THR A 68 -10.71 6.57 -0.28
CA THR A 68 -9.71 7.62 -0.09
C THR A 68 -8.31 7.02 -0.03
N ILE A 69 -7.44 7.48 -0.93
CA ILE A 69 -6.03 7.10 -0.98
C ILE A 69 -5.17 8.33 -0.79
N ARG A 70 -4.21 8.25 0.13
CA ARG A 70 -3.18 9.26 0.34
C ARG A 70 -1.82 8.62 0.11
N TYR A 71 -1.06 9.14 -0.85
CA TYR A 71 0.24 8.56 -1.18
C TYR A 71 1.26 9.61 -1.55
N ARG A 72 2.52 9.26 -1.38
CA ARG A 72 3.68 10.01 -1.87
C ARG A 72 4.72 9.05 -2.43
N SER A 73 5.51 9.49 -3.39
CA SER A 73 6.51 8.62 -4.00
C SER A 73 7.85 9.34 -4.18
N TRP A 74 8.93 8.61 -3.95
CA TRP A 74 10.32 9.10 -4.09
C TRP A 74 11.11 8.22 -5.04
N GLN A 75 12.13 8.79 -5.63
CA GLN A 75 13.16 8.00 -6.32
C GLN A 75 14.07 7.37 -5.25
N GLY A 76 14.39 6.08 -5.42
CA GLY A 76 15.18 5.31 -4.46
C GLY A 76 14.35 4.78 -3.29
N SER A 77 15.02 4.42 -2.19
CA SER A 77 14.42 3.78 -1.01
C SER A 77 13.77 4.78 -0.05
N ILE A 78 12.84 4.30 0.77
CA ILE A 78 12.29 5.02 1.91
C ILE A 78 13.24 4.87 3.09
N ASN A 79 13.38 5.94 3.85
CA ASN A 79 14.02 5.98 5.16
C ASN A 79 13.07 6.65 6.17
N GLY A 80 13.44 6.63 7.45
CA GLY A 80 12.61 7.20 8.52
C GLY A 80 12.26 8.67 8.31
N GLN A 81 13.19 9.49 7.79
CA GLN A 81 12.93 10.91 7.54
C GLN A 81 11.86 11.13 6.46
N ARG A 82 11.91 10.38 5.34
CA ARG A 82 10.89 10.43 4.28
C ARG A 82 9.55 9.91 4.77
N PHE A 83 9.57 8.93 5.65
CA PHE A 83 8.36 8.41 6.28
C PHE A 83 7.71 9.47 7.18
N LEU A 84 8.49 10.10 8.07
CA LEU A 84 8.00 11.22 8.91
C LEU A 84 7.49 12.40 8.07
N GLU A 85 8.18 12.73 6.96
CA GLU A 85 7.72 13.74 6.01
C GLU A 85 6.35 13.38 5.42
N TYR A 86 6.17 12.11 5.01
CA TYR A 86 4.87 11.63 4.52
C TYR A 86 3.77 11.75 5.58
N LEU A 87 4.04 11.34 6.80
CA LEU A 87 3.07 11.45 7.89
C LEU A 87 2.62 12.90 8.07
N LYS A 88 3.58 13.83 8.23
CA LYS A 88 3.31 15.24 8.50
C LYS A 88 2.58 15.95 7.36
N THR A 89 2.99 15.69 6.12
CA THR A 89 2.54 16.48 4.96
C THR A 89 1.41 15.84 4.16
N THR A 90 1.17 14.55 4.32
CA THR A 90 0.24 13.81 3.45
C THR A 90 -0.82 13.05 4.23
N LEU A 91 -0.43 12.32 5.29
CA LEU A 91 -1.37 11.50 6.05
C LEU A 91 -2.12 12.35 7.08
N VAL A 92 -1.42 13.01 7.99
CA VAL A 92 -2.02 13.77 9.10
C VAL A 92 -3.09 14.78 8.65
N PRO A 93 -2.91 15.56 7.56
CA PRO A 93 -3.96 16.45 7.07
C PRO A 93 -5.24 15.75 6.60
N ALA A 94 -5.19 14.43 6.41
CA ALA A 94 -6.33 13.62 5.96
C ALA A 94 -6.92 12.73 7.07
N LEU A 95 -6.29 12.71 8.26
CA LEU A 95 -6.81 11.99 9.41
C LEU A 95 -7.99 12.73 10.05
N ARG A 96 -8.90 11.94 10.59
CA ARG A 96 -10.05 12.41 11.37
C ARG A 96 -9.84 12.01 12.84
N PRO A 97 -10.32 12.79 13.81
CA PRO A 97 -10.32 12.34 15.21
C PRO A 97 -11.01 10.98 15.36
N GLY A 98 -10.36 10.07 16.07
CA GLY A 98 -10.84 8.69 16.24
C GLY A 98 -10.38 7.69 15.17
N ASP A 99 -9.65 8.13 14.13
CA ASP A 99 -9.06 7.20 13.17
C ASP A 99 -8.06 6.25 13.82
N ILE A 100 -7.98 5.03 13.29
CA ILE A 100 -7.03 3.99 13.69
C ILE A 100 -6.06 3.77 12.52
N VAL A 101 -4.82 4.24 12.67
CA VAL A 101 -3.77 4.07 11.65
C VAL A 101 -3.10 2.72 11.87
N VAL A 102 -3.38 1.78 10.98
CA VAL A 102 -2.86 0.40 11.03
C VAL A 102 -1.63 0.28 10.14
N MET A 103 -0.53 -0.19 10.72
CA MET A 103 0.77 -0.34 10.06
C MET A 103 1.34 -1.74 10.33
N ASP A 104 2.24 -2.21 9.48
CA ASP A 104 3.05 -3.38 9.80
C ASP A 104 4.19 -3.05 10.78
N ASN A 105 5.02 -4.04 11.06
CA ASN A 105 6.11 -3.93 12.05
C ASN A 105 7.46 -3.51 11.43
N LEU A 106 7.51 -2.87 10.26
CA LEU A 106 8.76 -2.40 9.67
C LEU A 106 9.46 -1.36 10.57
N SER A 107 10.78 -1.36 10.52
CA SER A 107 11.61 -0.46 11.35
C SER A 107 11.33 1.02 11.11
N CYS A 108 10.99 1.41 9.87
CA CYS A 108 10.64 2.79 9.54
C CYS A 108 9.33 3.26 10.19
N HIS A 109 8.40 2.35 10.52
CA HIS A 109 7.16 2.66 11.25
C HIS A 109 7.38 2.84 12.76
N LYS A 110 8.51 2.38 13.27
CA LYS A 110 8.90 2.47 14.70
C LYS A 110 9.91 3.59 14.98
N VAL A 111 10.20 4.43 13.99
CA VAL A 111 11.06 5.59 14.17
C VAL A 111 10.43 6.54 15.19
N GLU A 112 11.29 7.10 16.05
CA GLU A 112 10.88 8.10 17.03
C GLU A 112 10.08 9.23 16.37
N GLY A 113 9.00 9.67 17.03
CA GLY A 113 8.07 10.68 16.53
C GLY A 113 6.89 10.14 15.71
N VAL A 114 6.93 8.91 15.15
CA VAL A 114 5.80 8.35 14.38
C VAL A 114 4.53 8.27 15.23
N ARG A 115 4.64 7.64 16.40
CA ARG A 115 3.52 7.50 17.36
C ARG A 115 2.97 8.87 17.79
N GLU A 116 3.86 9.79 18.15
CA GLU A 116 3.47 11.11 18.61
C GLU A 116 2.75 11.93 17.55
N ILE A 117 3.21 11.89 16.30
CA ILE A 117 2.59 12.59 15.18
C ILE A 117 1.15 12.10 14.97
N ILE A 118 0.92 10.78 15.02
CA ILE A 118 -0.41 10.20 14.84
C ILE A 118 -1.31 10.55 16.03
N LEU A 119 -0.81 10.46 17.27
CA LEU A 119 -1.58 10.80 18.47
C LEU A 119 -1.95 12.29 18.51
N LYS A 120 -1.05 13.20 18.11
CA LYS A 120 -1.34 14.63 17.98
C LYS A 120 -2.47 14.93 16.99
N ALA A 121 -2.64 14.08 15.98
CA ALA A 121 -3.77 14.15 15.05
C ALA A 121 -5.08 13.55 15.63
N LYS A 122 -5.12 13.18 16.92
CA LYS A 122 -6.25 12.51 17.60
C LYS A 122 -6.61 11.17 16.95
N ALA A 123 -5.62 10.49 16.37
CA ALA A 123 -5.73 9.15 15.80
C ALA A 123 -4.89 8.14 16.62
N LEU A 124 -5.20 6.85 16.52
CA LEU A 124 -4.52 5.80 17.26
C LEU A 124 -3.61 5.01 16.31
N PRO A 125 -2.28 4.92 16.58
CA PRO A 125 -1.41 4.01 15.86
C PRO A 125 -1.60 2.56 16.37
N LEU A 126 -1.78 1.62 15.44
CA LEU A 126 -1.94 0.20 15.73
C LEU A 126 -1.03 -0.61 14.80
N TYR A 127 -0.43 -1.68 15.32
CA TYR A 127 0.47 -2.52 14.54
C TYR A 127 -0.15 -3.89 14.28
N LEU A 128 -0.07 -4.33 13.03
CA LEU A 128 -0.47 -5.68 12.62
C LEU A 128 0.37 -6.75 13.35
N PRO A 129 -0.15 -7.95 13.56
CA PRO A 129 0.67 -9.07 13.99
C PRO A 129 1.80 -9.32 12.98
N PRO A 130 2.97 -9.81 13.44
CA PRO A 130 4.07 -10.13 12.54
C PRO A 130 3.63 -11.11 11.44
N TYR A 131 4.19 -10.94 10.23
CA TYR A 131 3.93 -11.80 9.06
C TYR A 131 2.44 -11.98 8.72
N SER A 132 1.66 -10.89 8.78
CA SER A 132 0.22 -10.91 8.52
C SER A 132 -0.21 -9.98 7.38
N PRO A 133 0.34 -10.11 6.16
CA PRO A 133 -0.03 -9.27 5.02
C PRO A 133 -1.48 -9.50 4.56
N ASP A 134 -2.07 -10.64 4.90
CA ASP A 134 -3.46 -10.97 4.63
C ASP A 134 -4.45 -10.10 5.43
N PHE A 135 -4.03 -9.55 6.57
CA PHE A 135 -4.79 -8.56 7.34
C PHE A 135 -4.57 -7.13 6.85
N ASN A 136 -3.74 -6.93 5.82
CA ASN A 136 -3.44 -5.61 5.30
C ASN A 136 -4.09 -5.37 3.92
N PRO A 137 -5.27 -4.74 3.84
CA PRO A 137 -5.97 -4.53 2.57
C PRO A 137 -5.16 -3.68 1.56
N ILE A 138 -4.21 -2.86 2.01
CA ILE A 138 -3.37 -2.04 1.11
C ILE A 138 -2.45 -2.88 0.22
N GLU A 139 -2.17 -4.12 0.58
CA GLU A 139 -1.41 -5.05 -0.27
C GLU A 139 -2.14 -5.33 -1.61
N LYS A 140 -3.46 -5.31 -1.59
CA LYS A 140 -4.29 -5.43 -2.81
C LYS A 140 -4.18 -4.18 -3.69
N LEU A 141 -4.06 -2.98 -3.08
CA LEU A 141 -3.75 -1.75 -3.80
C LEU A 141 -2.41 -1.90 -4.54
N TRP A 142 -1.36 -2.36 -3.86
CA TRP A 142 -0.05 -2.57 -4.47
C TRP A 142 -0.09 -3.60 -5.59
N SER A 143 -0.85 -4.67 -5.41
CA SER A 143 -1.05 -5.69 -6.44
C SER A 143 -1.70 -5.11 -7.70
N LYS A 144 -2.82 -4.35 -7.56
CA LYS A 144 -3.50 -3.68 -8.67
C LYS A 144 -2.60 -2.66 -9.35
N LEU A 145 -1.91 -1.82 -8.59
CA LEU A 145 -0.98 -0.82 -9.10
C LEU A 145 0.13 -1.47 -9.94
N LYS A 146 0.80 -2.48 -9.39
CA LYS A 146 1.86 -3.22 -10.11
C LYS A 146 1.33 -3.91 -11.35
N ALA A 147 0.11 -4.46 -11.33
CA ALA A 147 -0.53 -5.08 -12.50
C ALA A 147 -0.77 -4.05 -13.62
N LEU A 148 -1.26 -2.86 -13.29
CA LEU A 148 -1.45 -1.76 -14.25
C LEU A 148 -0.11 -1.28 -14.84
N LEU A 149 0.92 -1.10 -14.03
CA LEU A 149 2.24 -0.69 -14.50
C LEU A 149 2.86 -1.73 -15.45
N ARG A 150 2.70 -3.04 -15.14
CA ARG A 150 3.09 -4.14 -16.04
C ARG A 150 2.32 -4.09 -17.37
N LYS A 151 1.01 -3.88 -17.30
CA LYS A 151 0.14 -3.76 -18.48
C LYS A 151 0.58 -2.61 -19.38
N TRP A 152 0.92 -1.47 -18.80
CA TRP A 152 1.32 -0.26 -19.53
C TRP A 152 2.79 -0.27 -19.96
N LYS A 153 3.57 -1.27 -19.57
CA LYS A 153 4.99 -1.43 -19.92
C LYS A 153 5.79 -0.12 -19.68
N VAL A 154 5.65 0.49 -18.49
CA VAL A 154 6.29 1.77 -18.16
C VAL A 154 7.80 1.56 -17.97
N ARG A 155 8.61 1.98 -18.97
CA ARG A 155 10.07 1.74 -19.03
C ARG A 155 10.91 2.96 -18.71
N LYS A 156 10.34 4.16 -18.83
CA LYS A 156 11.07 5.42 -18.60
C LYS A 156 10.82 5.92 -17.18
N SER A 157 11.90 6.17 -16.42
CA SER A 157 11.82 6.66 -15.02
C SER A 157 11.00 7.95 -14.90
N GLY A 158 11.16 8.89 -15.82
CA GLY A 158 10.39 10.13 -15.85
C GLY A 158 8.88 9.93 -16.01
N ARG A 159 8.44 8.83 -16.65
CA ARG A 159 7.02 8.50 -16.81
C ARG A 159 6.45 7.71 -15.63
N LEU A 160 7.30 7.12 -14.76
CA LEU A 160 6.86 6.24 -13.70
C LEU A 160 6.00 6.98 -12.65
N LYS A 161 6.36 8.24 -12.31
CA LYS A 161 5.57 9.07 -11.38
C LYS A 161 4.14 9.32 -11.90
N ALA A 162 4.02 9.70 -13.17
CA ALA A 162 2.71 9.93 -13.81
C ALA A 162 1.89 8.63 -13.93
N ALA A 163 2.56 7.51 -14.24
CA ALA A 163 1.90 6.21 -14.31
C ALA A 163 1.40 5.73 -12.94
N ILE A 164 2.15 5.94 -11.87
CA ILE A 164 1.71 5.68 -10.50
C ILE A 164 0.45 6.50 -10.20
N LYS A 165 0.48 7.81 -10.47
CA LYS A 165 -0.70 8.67 -10.30
C LYS A 165 -1.92 8.12 -11.05
N LYS A 166 -1.76 7.77 -12.33
CA LYS A 166 -2.83 7.19 -13.15
C LYS A 166 -3.35 5.87 -12.57
N ALA A 167 -2.45 5.01 -12.05
CA ALA A 167 -2.83 3.73 -11.45
C ALA A 167 -3.61 3.91 -10.15
N VAL A 168 -3.21 4.86 -9.30
CA VAL A 168 -3.96 5.20 -8.07
C VAL A 168 -5.34 5.76 -8.41
N MET A 169 -5.45 6.64 -9.40
CA MET A 169 -6.75 7.19 -9.85
C MET A 169 -7.68 6.13 -10.47
N ALA A 170 -7.16 4.97 -10.88
CA ALA A 170 -7.95 3.85 -11.38
C ALA A 170 -8.49 2.93 -10.27
N VAL A 171 -8.22 3.24 -9.02
CA VAL A 171 -8.80 2.55 -7.86
C VAL A 171 -10.13 3.18 -7.52
N THR A 172 -11.13 2.34 -7.29
CA THR A 172 -12.49 2.74 -6.96
C THR A 172 -12.80 2.45 -5.49
N SER A 173 -13.87 3.06 -4.96
CA SER A 173 -14.40 2.70 -3.63
C SER A 173 -14.82 1.23 -3.56
N ALA A 174 -15.36 0.67 -4.65
CA ALA A 174 -15.70 -0.74 -4.72
C ALA A 174 -14.47 -1.66 -4.59
N ASP A 175 -13.32 -1.27 -5.16
CA ASP A 175 -12.05 -1.99 -4.92
C ASP A 175 -11.71 -1.99 -3.44
N CYS A 176 -11.73 -0.84 -2.78
CA CYS A 176 -11.37 -0.72 -1.36
C CYS A 176 -12.32 -1.52 -0.48
N ASN A 177 -13.63 -1.43 -0.72
CA ASN A 177 -14.63 -2.25 -0.02
C ASN A 177 -14.34 -3.75 -0.15
N GLY A 178 -14.07 -4.23 -1.37
CA GLY A 178 -13.72 -5.64 -1.61
C GLY A 178 -12.41 -6.04 -0.93
N TRP A 179 -11.41 -5.16 -0.87
CA TRP A 179 -10.14 -5.43 -0.21
C TRP A 179 -10.28 -5.49 1.32
N PHE A 180 -11.07 -4.58 1.92
CA PHE A 180 -11.38 -4.60 3.35
C PHE A 180 -12.17 -5.85 3.72
N ALA A 181 -13.18 -6.23 2.93
CA ALA A 181 -13.92 -7.46 3.14
C ALA A 181 -13.01 -8.71 3.03
N CYS A 182 -12.13 -8.76 2.01
CA CYS A 182 -11.17 -9.85 1.85
C CYS A 182 -10.19 -9.98 3.03
N ALA A 183 -9.85 -8.88 3.68
CA ALA A 183 -8.98 -8.84 4.85
C ALA A 183 -9.74 -9.05 6.19
N GLY A 184 -11.08 -9.23 6.14
CA GLY A 184 -11.91 -9.55 7.30
C GLY A 184 -12.42 -8.35 8.11
N TYR A 185 -12.41 -7.13 7.53
CA TYR A 185 -12.87 -5.92 8.22
C TYR A 185 -14.32 -5.51 7.90
N CYS A 186 -14.92 -6.09 6.87
CA CYS A 186 -16.31 -5.88 6.49
C CYS A 186 -16.95 -7.24 6.18
N GLN A 187 -18.20 -7.40 6.55
CA GLN A 187 -19.06 -8.51 6.11
C GLN A 187 -19.89 -8.06 4.91
#